data_718cb2af0ec6294196f7e68e811193d1
#
_entry.id   718cb2af0ec6294196f7e68e811193d1
#
_cell.length_a   1.000
_cell.length_b   1.000
_cell.length_c   1.000
_cell.angle_alpha   90.00
_cell.angle_beta   90.00
_cell.angle_gamma   90.00
#
_symmetry.space_group_name_H-M   'P 1'
#
loop_
_entity.id
_entity.type
_entity.pdbx_description
1 polymer ?
#
loop_
_entity_poly.entity_id
_entity_poly.type
_entity_poly.pdbx_seq_one_letter_code
_entity_poly.pdbx_strand_id
1 'polypeptide(L)'
;MMISVNKAFYLSVFSMFSLAFVKGQNKVPFGVVKAEEGYAMVRVPKDNYRKIVDKIRMRRGDVFVYVKPAPGETEWIWIKYPEKSEVEKPFVRYDSLNKEGMVNKERIAFIDQLPQYTPSKSKHGRSLIFTDNNNPKIPAAQRSKVIIDIYPSNASYRKQEKDANGKILTIDKIKPWGIGNELPEGMTEIKSIRVQQPGRGSVFVREAIKNMFQPTMDFNNIGVTSIDDDHIFLYMINGSGENRYTTFWTIKEGRVISQIIYKNPE
;
A
#
# COMPACT_ATOMS: atom_id res chain seq x y z
N MET A 1 -10.86 31.25 68.97
CA MET A 1 -11.41 31.65 67.65
C MET A 1 -10.60 30.98 66.58
N MET A 2 -11.13 29.88 66.06
CA MET A 2 -10.41 28.96 65.11
C MET A 2 -10.59 29.43 63.68
N ILE A 3 -9.50 29.60 62.97
CA ILE A 3 -9.50 29.87 61.52
C ILE A 3 -9.26 28.54 60.79
N SER A 4 -10.31 28.10 60.08
CA SER A 4 -10.29 26.92 59.24
C SER A 4 -9.55 27.23 57.95
N VAL A 5 -8.50 26.44 57.61
CA VAL A 5 -7.77 26.48 56.34
C VAL A 5 -8.36 25.41 55.43
N ASN A 6 -9.11 25.84 54.43
CA ASN A 6 -9.57 25.00 53.33
C ASN A 6 -8.40 24.60 52.42
N LYS A 7 -8.06 23.31 52.45
CA LYS A 7 -7.15 22.70 51.44
C LYS A 7 -7.93 22.42 50.18
N ALA A 8 -7.70 23.21 49.15
CA ALA A 8 -8.16 22.88 47.79
C ALA A 8 -7.33 21.70 47.26
N PHE A 9 -8.02 20.56 47.10
CA PHE A 9 -7.46 19.40 46.39
C PHE A 9 -7.48 19.69 44.91
N TYR A 10 -6.31 19.90 44.29
CA TYR A 10 -6.15 19.85 42.86
C TYR A 10 -6.18 18.38 42.40
N LEU A 11 -7.32 17.95 41.89
CA LEU A 11 -7.45 16.70 41.16
C LEU A 11 -6.80 16.91 39.77
N SER A 12 -5.55 16.52 39.61
CA SER A 12 -4.94 16.40 38.28
C SER A 12 -5.55 15.17 37.61
N VAL A 13 -6.44 15.42 36.67
CA VAL A 13 -6.95 14.39 35.75
C VAL A 13 -5.82 14.03 34.82
N PHE A 14 -5.08 13.01 35.17
CA PHE A 14 -4.18 12.33 34.23
C PHE A 14 -5.07 11.61 33.21
N SER A 15 -5.27 12.24 32.05
CA SER A 15 -5.84 11.61 30.89
C SER A 15 -4.88 10.50 30.46
N MET A 16 -5.11 9.30 30.95
CA MET A 16 -4.53 8.08 30.37
C MET A 16 -5.11 7.92 28.97
N PHE A 17 -4.39 8.40 27.99
CA PHE A 17 -4.54 7.91 26.63
C PHE A 17 -4.21 6.41 26.68
N SER A 18 -5.26 5.61 26.84
CA SER A 18 -5.19 4.18 26.56
C SER A 18 -4.83 4.04 25.08
N LEU A 19 -3.53 3.86 24.80
CA LEU A 19 -3.06 3.26 23.57
C LEU A 19 -3.71 1.88 23.51
N ALA A 20 -4.87 1.82 22.87
CA ALA A 20 -5.45 0.57 22.43
C ALA A 20 -4.41 -0.04 21.46
N PHE A 21 -3.61 -0.96 21.97
CA PHE A 21 -2.83 -1.87 21.13
C PHE A 21 -3.84 -2.64 20.29
N VAL A 22 -4.10 -2.15 19.08
CA VAL A 22 -4.76 -2.92 18.05
C VAL A 22 -3.86 -4.10 17.77
N LYS A 23 -4.26 -5.27 18.25
CA LYS A 23 -3.57 -6.54 18.04
C LYS A 23 -3.36 -6.72 16.53
N GLY A 24 -2.08 -6.77 16.11
CA GLY A 24 -1.69 -7.62 15.01
C GLY A 24 -2.09 -7.23 13.59
N GLN A 25 -2.28 -5.96 13.25
CA GLN A 25 -2.13 -5.57 11.85
C GLN A 25 -0.64 -5.68 11.49
N ASN A 26 -0.31 -6.54 10.52
CA ASN A 26 1.00 -6.54 9.90
C ASN A 26 1.25 -5.13 9.36
N LYS A 27 2.06 -4.33 10.07
CA LYS A 27 2.35 -2.95 9.67
C LYS A 27 2.93 -2.99 8.27
N VAL A 28 2.19 -2.43 7.34
CA VAL A 28 2.67 -2.29 5.97
C VAL A 28 3.63 -1.10 5.98
N PRO A 29 4.91 -1.30 5.66
CA PRO A 29 5.93 -0.24 5.78
C PRO A 29 5.82 0.81 4.67
N PHE A 30 4.68 0.90 4.01
CA PHE A 30 4.47 1.84 2.91
C PHE A 30 4.08 3.22 3.40
N GLY A 31 4.69 4.23 2.75
CA GLY A 31 4.30 5.61 2.86
C GLY A 31 4.11 6.26 1.49
N VAL A 32 3.47 7.40 1.49
CA VAL A 32 3.19 8.19 0.29
C VAL A 32 3.57 9.65 0.49
N VAL A 33 3.96 10.30 -0.57
CA VAL A 33 4.16 11.75 -0.57
C VAL A 33 2.80 12.45 -0.55
N LYS A 34 2.56 13.24 0.51
CA LYS A 34 1.32 14.02 0.69
C LYS A 34 1.51 15.54 0.55
N ALA A 35 2.73 15.99 0.28
CA ALA A 35 3.08 17.40 0.27
C ALA A 35 2.13 18.23 -0.59
N GLU A 36 1.62 19.34 -0.05
CA GLU A 36 0.66 20.25 -0.72
C GLU A 36 1.29 20.92 -1.95
N GLU A 37 2.60 21.16 -1.92
CA GLU A 37 3.36 21.71 -3.05
C GLU A 37 3.50 20.72 -4.22
N GLY A 38 2.90 19.53 -4.09
CA GLY A 38 2.88 18.51 -5.13
C GLY A 38 4.13 17.62 -5.18
N TYR A 39 5.13 17.82 -4.30
CA TYR A 39 6.32 16.99 -4.26
C TYR A 39 7.04 16.99 -2.90
N ALA A 40 7.88 15.99 -2.69
CA ALA A 40 8.89 15.96 -1.63
C ALA A 40 10.29 15.77 -2.22
N MET A 41 11.28 16.38 -1.60
CA MET A 41 12.68 16.15 -1.98
C MET A 41 13.25 14.99 -1.18
N VAL A 42 13.81 14.02 -1.87
CA VAL A 42 14.59 12.92 -1.30
C VAL A 42 16.07 13.33 -1.35
N ARG A 43 16.71 13.29 -0.20
CA ARG A 43 18.16 13.51 -0.07
C ARG A 43 18.87 12.18 -0.21
N VAL A 44 19.79 12.07 -1.13
CA VAL A 44 20.62 10.87 -1.33
C VAL A 44 21.97 11.11 -0.66
N PRO A 45 22.26 10.53 0.50
CA PRO A 45 23.53 10.73 1.18
C PRO A 45 24.61 9.80 0.60
N LYS A 46 25.86 10.27 0.69
CA LYS A 46 27.08 9.52 0.44
C LYS A 46 27.97 9.55 1.69
N ASP A 47 28.91 8.64 1.79
CA ASP A 47 29.93 8.61 2.83
C ASP A 47 29.36 8.64 4.26
N ASN A 48 28.58 7.60 4.62
CA ASN A 48 27.97 7.44 5.93
C ASN A 48 27.15 8.66 6.39
N TYR A 49 26.33 9.21 5.47
CA TYR A 49 25.38 10.30 5.70
C TYR A 49 26.00 11.70 5.86
N ARG A 50 27.32 11.85 5.71
CA ARG A 50 28.00 13.15 5.90
C ARG A 50 27.83 14.11 4.73
N LYS A 51 27.57 13.61 3.54
CA LYS A 51 27.43 14.43 2.33
C LYS A 51 26.17 14.05 1.56
N ILE A 52 25.35 15.03 1.24
CA ILE A 52 24.21 14.87 0.32
C ILE A 52 24.77 15.08 -1.09
N VAL A 53 24.67 14.04 -1.91
CA VAL A 53 25.20 14.06 -3.28
C VAL A 53 24.13 14.37 -4.30
N ASP A 54 22.85 14.08 -3.98
CA ASP A 54 21.76 14.31 -4.90
C ASP A 54 20.46 14.65 -4.17
N LYS A 55 19.53 15.30 -4.90
CA LYS A 55 18.19 15.62 -4.44
C LYS A 55 17.21 15.19 -5.51
N ILE A 56 16.46 14.13 -5.22
CA ILE A 56 15.47 13.58 -6.14
C ILE A 56 14.09 14.08 -5.76
N ARG A 57 13.31 14.51 -6.74
CA ARG A 57 11.93 14.94 -6.54
C ARG A 57 10.99 13.74 -6.64
N MET A 58 10.30 13.42 -5.54
CA MET A 58 9.14 12.53 -5.54
C MET A 58 7.86 13.36 -5.62
N ARG A 59 6.95 12.98 -6.53
CA ARG A 59 5.68 13.70 -6.75
C ARG A 59 4.65 13.29 -5.70
N ARG A 60 3.65 14.14 -5.46
CA ARG A 60 2.47 13.78 -4.66
C ARG A 60 1.86 12.48 -5.17
N GLY A 61 1.58 11.54 -4.26
CA GLY A 61 1.10 10.20 -4.57
C GLY A 61 2.19 9.17 -4.88
N ASP A 62 3.47 9.56 -4.98
CA ASP A 62 4.56 8.60 -5.09
C ASP A 62 4.70 7.78 -3.81
N VAL A 63 4.95 6.49 -3.98
CA VAL A 63 5.00 5.49 -2.91
C VAL A 63 6.45 5.12 -2.60
N PHE A 64 6.71 4.86 -1.34
CA PHE A 64 7.99 4.37 -0.84
C PHE A 64 7.78 3.33 0.27
N VAL A 65 8.85 2.62 0.62
CA VAL A 65 8.91 1.76 1.81
C VAL A 65 9.76 2.43 2.86
N TYR A 66 9.26 2.52 4.08
CA TYR A 66 10.00 2.95 5.24
C TYR A 66 11.05 1.90 5.64
N VAL A 67 12.25 2.34 5.95
CA VAL A 67 13.34 1.47 6.39
C VAL A 67 13.63 1.68 7.88
N LYS A 68 13.96 2.92 8.26
CA LYS A 68 14.36 3.28 9.63
C LYS A 68 14.35 4.80 9.82
N PRO A 69 14.44 5.31 11.05
CA PRO A 69 14.75 6.73 11.29
C PRO A 69 16.07 7.11 10.64
N ALA A 70 16.19 8.32 10.13
CA ALA A 70 17.46 8.82 9.61
C ALA A 70 18.43 9.08 10.80
N PRO A 71 19.69 8.60 10.74
CA PRO A 71 20.64 8.77 11.81
C PRO A 71 20.91 10.24 12.13
N GLY A 72 20.73 10.65 13.39
CA GLY A 72 20.98 12.02 13.85
C GLY A 72 19.95 13.07 13.41
N GLU A 73 18.89 12.66 12.73
CA GLU A 73 17.88 13.57 12.16
C GLU A 73 16.46 13.17 12.66
N THR A 74 15.85 13.98 13.50
CA THR A 74 14.51 13.67 14.06
C THR A 74 13.38 13.82 13.03
N GLU A 75 13.54 14.77 12.10
CA GLU A 75 12.54 15.13 11.09
C GLU A 75 12.62 14.29 9.80
N TRP A 76 13.64 13.46 9.68
CA TRP A 76 13.91 12.70 8.46
C TRP A 76 13.82 11.21 8.71
N ILE A 77 13.36 10.46 7.67
CA ILE A 77 13.33 9.02 7.65
C ILE A 77 14.06 8.47 6.43
N TRP A 78 14.65 7.29 6.61
CA TRP A 78 15.27 6.53 5.55
C TRP A 78 14.22 5.70 4.82
N ILE A 79 14.21 5.80 3.50
CA ILE A 79 13.22 5.14 2.64
C ILE A 79 13.88 4.38 1.49
N LYS A 80 13.15 3.37 0.98
CA LYS A 80 13.40 2.75 -0.32
C LYS A 80 12.29 3.13 -1.28
N TYR A 81 12.67 3.45 -2.50
CA TYR A 81 11.72 3.84 -3.54
C TYR A 81 12.12 3.27 -4.91
N PRO A 82 11.17 3.12 -5.87
CA PRO A 82 11.49 2.61 -7.19
C PRO A 82 12.27 3.66 -7.99
N GLU A 83 13.19 3.20 -8.82
CA GLU A 83 13.81 4.05 -9.83
C GLU A 83 12.78 4.41 -10.89
N LYS A 84 12.55 5.71 -11.07
CA LYS A 84 11.62 6.18 -12.08
C LYS A 84 12.26 6.10 -13.45
N SER A 85 11.48 5.62 -14.43
CA SER A 85 11.86 5.73 -15.84
C SER A 85 11.83 7.20 -16.24
N GLU A 86 12.83 7.64 -17.02
CA GLU A 86 12.85 8.96 -17.65
C GLU A 86 11.69 9.14 -18.64
N VAL A 87 11.19 8.03 -19.20
CA VAL A 87 10.08 8.00 -20.13
C VAL A 87 8.78 7.87 -19.35
N GLU A 88 7.89 8.84 -19.45
CA GLU A 88 6.54 8.74 -18.89
C GLU A 88 5.77 7.61 -19.57
N LYS A 89 5.34 6.64 -18.77
CA LYS A 89 4.47 5.55 -19.20
C LYS A 89 3.12 5.69 -18.51
N PRO A 90 2.01 5.33 -19.17
CA PRO A 90 0.68 5.40 -18.56
C PRO A 90 0.53 4.46 -17.37
N PHE A 91 1.34 3.39 -17.31
CA PHE A 91 1.43 2.44 -16.20
C PHE A 91 2.85 1.93 -16.07
N VAL A 92 3.36 1.85 -14.83
CA VAL A 92 4.66 1.28 -14.50
C VAL A 92 4.53 0.23 -13.40
N ARG A 93 5.15 -0.94 -13.64
CA ARG A 93 5.30 -1.99 -12.63
C ARG A 93 6.72 -1.97 -12.10
N TYR A 94 6.85 -1.97 -10.79
CA TYR A 94 8.13 -2.04 -10.10
C TYR A 94 8.21 -3.34 -9.31
N ASP A 95 9.12 -4.22 -9.70
CA ASP A 95 9.38 -5.50 -9.04
C ASP A 95 10.50 -5.38 -7.98
N SER A 96 11.08 -4.19 -7.83
CA SER A 96 12.11 -3.88 -6.83
C SER A 96 12.09 -2.41 -6.44
N LEU A 97 12.59 -2.14 -5.23
CA LEU A 97 12.83 -0.80 -4.69
C LEU A 97 14.35 -0.67 -4.52
N ASN A 98 15.02 -0.22 -5.56
CA ASN A 98 16.48 -0.24 -5.68
C ASN A 98 17.17 1.08 -5.36
N LYS A 99 16.40 2.14 -5.13
CA LYS A 99 16.90 3.45 -4.71
C LYS A 99 16.62 3.68 -3.23
N GLU A 100 17.56 4.35 -2.56
CA GLU A 100 17.46 4.70 -1.16
C GLU A 100 17.74 6.19 -0.93
N GLY A 101 17.15 6.74 0.13
CA GLY A 101 17.38 8.12 0.50
C GLY A 101 16.59 8.54 1.72
N MET A 102 16.67 9.81 2.08
CA MET A 102 15.97 10.38 3.22
C MET A 102 14.89 11.36 2.76
N VAL A 103 13.71 11.27 3.37
CA VAL A 103 12.60 12.19 3.13
C VAL A 103 12.15 12.81 4.45
N ASN A 104 11.70 14.08 4.39
CA ASN A 104 11.16 14.77 5.57
C ASN A 104 9.78 14.22 5.93
N LYS A 105 9.54 13.93 7.22
CA LYS A 105 8.29 13.38 7.75
C LYS A 105 7.06 14.25 7.49
N GLU A 106 7.20 15.56 7.48
CA GLU A 106 6.09 16.48 7.23
C GLU A 106 5.52 16.37 5.82
N ARG A 107 6.32 15.88 4.87
CA ARG A 107 5.96 15.76 3.45
C ARG A 107 5.29 14.45 3.08
N ILE A 108 5.13 13.55 4.04
CA ILE A 108 4.67 12.20 3.79
C ILE A 108 3.52 11.80 4.72
N ALA A 109 2.85 10.71 4.37
CA ALA A 109 1.97 9.98 5.27
C ALA A 109 2.26 8.48 5.18
N PHE A 110 2.13 7.77 6.28
CA PHE A 110 2.11 6.31 6.26
C PHE A 110 0.70 5.82 5.92
N ILE A 111 0.63 4.77 5.12
CA ILE A 111 -0.64 4.24 4.60
C ILE A 111 -1.58 3.79 5.72
N ASP A 112 -1.05 3.21 6.78
CA ASP A 112 -1.81 2.78 7.96
C ASP A 112 -2.33 3.93 8.84
N GLN A 113 -1.83 5.15 8.64
CA GLN A 113 -2.26 6.37 9.33
C GLN A 113 -3.32 7.16 8.56
N LEU A 114 -3.56 6.80 7.30
CA LEU A 114 -4.58 7.44 6.48
C LEU A 114 -5.97 6.85 6.77
N PRO A 115 -7.04 7.64 6.57
CA PRO A 115 -8.40 7.13 6.69
C PRO A 115 -8.64 5.96 5.75
N GLN A 116 -8.99 4.79 6.30
CA GLN A 116 -9.21 3.57 5.52
C GLN A 116 -10.64 3.49 4.98
N TYR A 117 -10.81 2.91 3.81
CA TYR A 117 -12.12 2.58 3.28
C TYR A 117 -12.72 1.40 4.07
N THR A 118 -14.03 1.43 4.26
CA THR A 118 -14.75 0.39 5.00
C THR A 118 -14.89 -0.87 4.14
N PRO A 119 -14.39 -2.03 4.62
CA PRO A 119 -14.49 -3.28 3.88
C PRO A 119 -15.84 -3.96 4.03
N SER A 120 -16.26 -4.70 2.99
CA SER A 120 -17.39 -5.61 3.00
C SER A 120 -17.21 -6.73 1.97
N LYS A 121 -17.98 -7.81 2.09
CA LYS A 121 -17.99 -8.92 1.10
C LYS A 121 -19.27 -8.92 0.31
N SER A 122 -19.22 -9.33 -0.95
CA SER A 122 -20.41 -9.59 -1.74
C SER A 122 -21.19 -10.79 -1.15
N LYS A 123 -22.50 -10.90 -1.47
CA LYS A 123 -23.37 -12.00 -1.02
C LYS A 123 -22.79 -13.38 -1.30
N HIS A 124 -22.04 -13.54 -2.39
CA HIS A 124 -21.42 -14.82 -2.77
C HIS A 124 -19.97 -14.98 -2.28
N GLY A 125 -19.45 -14.03 -1.49
CA GLY A 125 -18.13 -14.11 -0.87
C GLY A 125 -16.92 -14.02 -1.83
N ARG A 126 -17.14 -13.80 -3.12
CA ARG A 126 -16.09 -13.78 -4.16
C ARG A 126 -15.55 -12.39 -4.45
N SER A 127 -16.26 -11.34 -4.04
CA SER A 127 -15.82 -9.95 -4.22
C SER A 127 -15.62 -9.29 -2.88
N LEU A 128 -14.48 -8.64 -2.73
CA LEU A 128 -14.16 -7.75 -1.62
C LEU A 128 -14.47 -6.33 -2.07
N ILE A 129 -15.23 -5.60 -1.27
CA ILE A 129 -15.73 -4.25 -1.59
C ILE A 129 -15.22 -3.31 -0.50
N PHE A 130 -14.53 -2.26 -0.91
CA PHE A 130 -14.04 -1.20 -0.03
C PHE A 130 -14.75 0.10 -0.42
N THR A 131 -15.45 0.72 0.54
CA THR A 131 -16.21 1.95 0.32
C THR A 131 -15.62 3.08 1.15
N ASP A 132 -15.44 4.23 0.53
CA ASP A 132 -15.03 5.44 1.23
C ASP A 132 -16.19 5.98 2.07
N ASN A 133 -16.14 5.74 3.37
CA ASN A 133 -17.09 6.23 4.35
C ASN A 133 -16.54 7.39 5.20
N ASN A 134 -15.37 7.93 4.83
CA ASN A 134 -14.67 8.96 5.63
C ASN A 134 -15.42 10.30 5.60
N ASN A 135 -16.19 10.57 4.55
CA ASN A 135 -17.06 11.75 4.49
C ASN A 135 -18.55 11.33 4.52
N PRO A 136 -19.21 11.41 5.68
CA PRO A 136 -20.62 11.02 5.82
C PRO A 136 -21.59 11.94 5.05
N LYS A 137 -21.18 13.15 4.65
CA LYS A 137 -21.99 14.08 3.86
C LYS A 137 -22.15 13.64 2.41
N ILE A 138 -21.25 12.77 1.91
CA ILE A 138 -21.36 12.23 0.55
C ILE A 138 -22.38 11.09 0.55
N PRO A 139 -23.45 11.17 -0.29
CA PRO A 139 -24.42 10.09 -0.42
C PRO A 139 -23.75 8.76 -0.78
N ALA A 140 -24.22 7.65 -0.21
CA ALA A 140 -23.61 6.33 -0.38
C ALA A 140 -23.41 5.90 -1.85
N ALA A 141 -24.32 6.32 -2.74
CA ALA A 141 -24.23 6.06 -4.18
C ALA A 141 -23.08 6.82 -4.88
N GLN A 142 -22.61 7.92 -4.27
CA GLN A 142 -21.56 8.79 -4.82
C GLN A 142 -20.20 8.55 -4.18
N ARG A 143 -20.08 7.62 -3.21
CA ARG A 143 -18.81 7.34 -2.56
C ARG A 143 -17.90 6.52 -3.47
N SER A 144 -16.61 6.80 -3.38
CA SER A 144 -15.59 6.00 -4.07
C SER A 144 -15.61 4.56 -3.58
N LYS A 145 -15.40 3.62 -4.50
CA LYS A 145 -15.35 2.17 -4.19
C LYS A 145 -14.23 1.49 -4.95
N VAL A 146 -13.62 0.52 -4.27
CA VAL A 146 -12.70 -0.44 -4.90
C VAL A 146 -13.30 -1.83 -4.72
N ILE A 147 -13.46 -2.55 -5.82
CA ILE A 147 -14.06 -3.90 -5.85
C ILE A 147 -13.01 -4.85 -6.40
N ILE A 148 -12.68 -5.89 -5.64
CA ILE A 148 -11.70 -6.91 -6.00
C ILE A 148 -12.42 -8.24 -6.16
N ASP A 149 -12.38 -8.82 -7.36
CA ASP A 149 -12.97 -10.13 -7.64
C ASP A 149 -11.87 -11.19 -7.65
N ILE A 150 -12.08 -12.28 -6.90
CA ILE A 150 -11.15 -13.39 -6.74
C ILE A 150 -11.85 -14.68 -7.18
N TYR A 151 -11.20 -15.43 -8.08
CA TYR A 151 -11.76 -16.65 -8.67
C TYR A 151 -10.73 -17.77 -8.68
N PRO A 152 -11.18 -19.03 -8.85
CA PRO A 152 -10.29 -20.12 -9.16
C PRO A 152 -9.43 -19.83 -10.38
N SER A 153 -8.15 -20.14 -10.28
CA SER A 153 -7.18 -19.91 -11.35
C SER A 153 -7.26 -21.00 -12.42
N ASN A 154 -7.03 -20.61 -13.66
CA ASN A 154 -6.84 -21.54 -14.78
C ASN A 154 -5.38 -21.62 -15.24
N ALA A 155 -4.43 -21.24 -14.39
CA ALA A 155 -3.00 -21.18 -14.73
C ALA A 155 -2.41 -22.52 -15.19
N SER A 156 -2.98 -23.66 -14.78
CA SER A 156 -2.58 -25.01 -15.22
C SER A 156 -2.78 -25.23 -16.73
N TYR A 157 -3.71 -24.52 -17.36
CA TYR A 157 -3.98 -24.58 -18.82
C TYR A 157 -3.23 -23.52 -19.61
N ARG A 158 -2.45 -22.66 -18.94
CA ARG A 158 -1.72 -21.57 -19.58
C ARG A 158 -0.29 -21.99 -19.88
N LYS A 159 0.36 -21.26 -20.83
CA LYS A 159 1.74 -21.56 -21.23
C LYS A 159 2.69 -21.25 -20.08
N GLN A 160 3.39 -22.27 -19.59
CA GLN A 160 4.39 -22.17 -18.53
C GLN A 160 5.80 -22.31 -19.11
N GLU A 161 6.73 -21.51 -18.63
CA GLU A 161 8.16 -21.68 -18.86
C GLU A 161 8.79 -22.04 -17.51
N LYS A 162 9.62 -23.10 -17.52
CA LYS A 162 10.26 -23.63 -16.30
C LYS A 162 11.77 -23.63 -16.46
N ASP A 163 12.49 -23.53 -15.34
CA ASP A 163 13.94 -23.75 -15.31
C ASP A 163 14.30 -25.26 -15.33
N ALA A 164 15.61 -25.55 -15.30
CA ALA A 164 16.12 -26.92 -15.28
C ALA A 164 15.68 -27.74 -14.06
N ASN A 165 15.28 -27.08 -12.95
CA ASN A 165 14.80 -27.70 -11.71
C ASN A 165 13.28 -27.83 -11.68
N GLY A 166 12.58 -27.48 -12.75
CA GLY A 166 11.11 -27.53 -12.83
C GLY A 166 10.40 -26.35 -12.21
N LYS A 167 11.10 -25.33 -11.70
CA LYS A 167 10.51 -24.12 -11.13
C LYS A 167 9.87 -23.28 -12.21
N ILE A 168 8.63 -22.82 -11.98
CA ILE A 168 7.90 -21.97 -12.92
C ILE A 168 8.53 -20.57 -12.91
N LEU A 169 9.09 -20.17 -14.03
CA LEU A 169 9.68 -18.85 -14.26
C LEU A 169 8.64 -17.86 -14.77
N THR A 170 7.83 -18.27 -15.76
CA THR A 170 6.77 -17.43 -16.33
C THR A 170 5.50 -18.23 -16.59
N ILE A 171 4.36 -17.52 -16.58
CA ILE A 171 3.08 -17.98 -17.09
C ILE A 171 2.63 -16.93 -18.11
N ASP A 172 2.42 -17.35 -19.37
CA ASP A 172 2.17 -16.46 -20.50
C ASP A 172 3.23 -15.36 -20.63
N LYS A 173 4.52 -15.72 -20.44
CA LYS A 173 5.68 -14.82 -20.48
C LYS A 173 5.74 -13.74 -19.39
N ILE A 174 4.89 -13.85 -18.37
CA ILE A 174 4.84 -12.92 -17.24
C ILE A 174 5.23 -13.66 -15.97
N LYS A 175 6.12 -13.08 -15.17
CA LYS A 175 6.51 -13.62 -13.85
C LYS A 175 5.30 -13.84 -12.96
N PRO A 176 5.10 -15.03 -12.39
CA PRO A 176 4.05 -15.30 -11.43
C PRO A 176 4.46 -14.85 -10.02
N TRP A 177 3.46 -14.48 -9.22
CA TRP A 177 3.63 -14.13 -7.81
C TRP A 177 2.68 -14.96 -6.95
N GLY A 178 3.12 -15.36 -5.76
CA GLY A 178 2.30 -16.13 -4.82
C GLY A 178 2.28 -17.64 -5.07
N ILE A 179 3.13 -18.13 -5.95
CA ILE A 179 3.35 -19.56 -6.18
C ILE A 179 4.84 -19.91 -6.04
N GLY A 180 5.11 -21.16 -5.67
CA GLY A 180 6.44 -21.75 -5.62
C GLY A 180 6.82 -22.45 -6.94
N ASN A 181 7.40 -23.64 -6.79
CA ASN A 181 7.82 -24.44 -7.94
C ASN A 181 6.66 -25.06 -8.70
N GLU A 182 5.53 -25.25 -8.03
CA GLU A 182 4.33 -25.91 -8.59
C GLU A 182 3.09 -25.04 -8.41
N LEU A 183 2.07 -25.33 -9.21
CA LEU A 183 0.74 -24.74 -9.07
C LEU A 183 -0.07 -25.54 -8.05
N PRO A 184 -0.42 -24.96 -6.88
CA PRO A 184 -1.21 -25.66 -5.88
C PRO A 184 -2.61 -25.96 -6.40
N GLU A 185 -3.17 -27.08 -5.94
CA GLU A 185 -4.57 -27.41 -6.19
C GLU A 185 -5.48 -26.35 -5.55
N GLY A 186 -6.59 -26.04 -6.22
CA GLY A 186 -7.54 -25.03 -5.72
C GLY A 186 -7.02 -23.60 -5.71
N MET A 187 -5.91 -23.34 -6.41
CA MET A 187 -5.31 -22.01 -6.51
C MET A 187 -6.32 -20.97 -7.00
N THR A 188 -6.25 -19.78 -6.39
CA THR A 188 -7.06 -18.63 -6.78
C THR A 188 -6.19 -17.53 -7.40
N GLU A 189 -6.81 -16.63 -8.16
CA GLU A 189 -6.16 -15.44 -8.71
C GLU A 189 -7.08 -14.22 -8.65
N ILE A 190 -6.51 -13.02 -8.66
CA ILE A 190 -7.26 -11.78 -8.84
C ILE A 190 -7.79 -11.76 -10.28
N LYS A 191 -9.09 -11.75 -10.41
CA LYS A 191 -9.77 -11.73 -11.72
C LYS A 191 -9.99 -10.32 -12.23
N SER A 192 -10.38 -9.43 -11.35
CA SER A 192 -10.57 -8.03 -11.67
C SER A 192 -10.37 -7.15 -10.43
N ILE A 193 -9.90 -5.94 -10.66
CA ILE A 193 -10.01 -4.82 -9.72
C ILE A 193 -10.74 -3.71 -10.46
N ARG A 194 -11.84 -3.27 -9.88
CA ARG A 194 -12.64 -2.17 -10.42
C ARG A 194 -12.67 -1.01 -9.43
N VAL A 195 -12.33 0.17 -9.91
CA VAL A 195 -12.35 1.42 -9.13
C VAL A 195 -13.49 2.29 -9.64
N GLN A 196 -14.35 2.71 -8.75
CA GLN A 196 -15.45 3.63 -9.02
C GLN A 196 -15.19 4.93 -8.26
N GLN A 197 -15.18 6.05 -8.96
CA GLN A 197 -15.06 7.38 -8.37
C GLN A 197 -16.19 8.28 -8.87
N PRO A 198 -16.71 9.19 -8.03
CA PRO A 198 -17.74 10.13 -8.44
C PRO A 198 -17.30 10.93 -9.66
N GLY A 199 -18.18 11.03 -10.65
CA GLY A 199 -17.94 11.81 -11.88
C GLY A 199 -16.92 11.20 -12.87
N ARG A 200 -16.30 10.04 -12.56
CA ARG A 200 -15.23 9.45 -13.39
C ARG A 200 -15.54 8.07 -13.98
N GLY A 201 -16.69 7.50 -13.60
CA GLY A 201 -17.06 6.16 -14.04
C GLY A 201 -16.25 5.04 -13.37
N SER A 202 -16.22 3.89 -14.02
CA SER A 202 -15.52 2.70 -13.50
C SER A 202 -14.27 2.40 -14.33
N VAL A 203 -13.16 2.18 -13.66
CA VAL A 203 -11.88 1.81 -14.27
C VAL A 203 -11.49 0.40 -13.85
N PHE A 204 -11.02 -0.39 -14.81
CA PHE A 204 -10.51 -1.75 -14.58
C PHE A 204 -9.00 -1.76 -14.62
N VAL A 205 -8.42 -2.35 -13.58
CA VAL A 205 -6.97 -2.57 -13.46
C VAL A 205 -6.63 -3.90 -14.14
N ARG A 206 -6.36 -3.90 -15.45
CA ARG A 206 -6.13 -5.15 -16.21
C ARG A 206 -4.68 -5.61 -16.22
N GLU A 207 -3.76 -4.70 -16.62
CA GLU A 207 -2.33 -5.05 -16.76
C GLU A 207 -1.68 -5.31 -15.41
N ALA A 208 -2.15 -4.64 -14.36
CA ALA A 208 -1.57 -4.67 -13.03
C ALA A 208 -2.03 -5.86 -12.16
N ILE A 209 -2.83 -6.79 -12.69
CA ILE A 209 -3.32 -7.96 -11.93
C ILE A 209 -2.88 -9.31 -12.51
N LYS A 210 -2.20 -9.32 -13.65
CA LYS A 210 -1.78 -10.55 -14.31
C LYS A 210 -0.81 -11.35 -13.43
N ASN A 211 -1.04 -12.66 -13.34
CA ASN A 211 -0.22 -13.61 -12.59
C ASN A 211 -0.06 -13.30 -11.10
N MET A 212 -1.10 -12.74 -10.49
CA MET A 212 -1.17 -12.52 -9.05
C MET A 212 -2.02 -13.62 -8.42
N PHE A 213 -1.33 -14.64 -7.90
CA PHE A 213 -1.93 -15.84 -7.36
C PHE A 213 -2.01 -15.80 -5.83
N GLN A 214 -2.89 -16.65 -5.26
CA GLN A 214 -3.12 -16.76 -3.83
C GLN A 214 -3.40 -15.41 -3.16
N PRO A 215 -4.31 -14.57 -3.73
CA PRO A 215 -4.68 -13.32 -3.10
C PRO A 215 -5.36 -13.58 -1.76
N THR A 216 -5.07 -12.74 -0.80
CA THR A 216 -5.73 -12.83 0.51
C THR A 216 -7.23 -12.49 0.41
N MET A 217 -8.03 -13.18 1.24
CA MET A 217 -9.43 -12.85 1.49
C MET A 217 -9.64 -12.24 2.89
N ASP A 218 -8.56 -12.04 3.63
CA ASP A 218 -8.58 -11.45 4.97
C ASP A 218 -8.42 -9.94 4.88
N PHE A 219 -9.42 -9.21 5.36
CA PHE A 219 -9.40 -7.75 5.40
C PHE A 219 -8.26 -7.15 6.22
N ASN A 220 -7.69 -7.90 7.17
CA ASN A 220 -6.52 -7.44 7.92
C ASN A 220 -5.25 -7.33 7.05
N ASN A 221 -5.26 -7.98 5.90
CA ASN A 221 -4.15 -7.98 4.94
C ASN A 221 -4.41 -7.10 3.72
N ILE A 222 -5.50 -6.33 3.71
CA ILE A 222 -5.87 -5.46 2.59
C ILE A 222 -6.23 -4.09 3.14
N GLY A 223 -5.68 -3.05 2.55
CA GLY A 223 -6.08 -1.68 2.84
C GLY A 223 -6.34 -0.88 1.58
N VAL A 224 -7.36 -0.04 1.67
CA VAL A 224 -7.70 0.95 0.65
C VAL A 224 -7.81 2.29 1.34
N THR A 225 -7.12 3.28 0.83
CA THR A 225 -7.11 4.63 1.38
C THR A 225 -6.90 5.68 0.28
N SER A 226 -7.06 6.95 0.62
CA SER A 226 -6.79 8.08 -0.27
C SER A 226 -6.11 9.22 0.49
N ILE A 227 -5.35 10.06 -0.22
CA ILE A 227 -4.83 11.33 0.32
C ILE A 227 -5.65 12.52 -0.17
N ASP A 228 -6.43 12.35 -1.21
CA ASP A 228 -7.33 13.32 -1.82
C ASP A 228 -8.31 12.60 -2.76
N ASP A 229 -9.16 13.36 -3.47
CA ASP A 229 -10.17 12.84 -4.39
C ASP A 229 -9.55 12.17 -5.64
N ASP A 230 -8.29 12.47 -5.94
CA ASP A 230 -7.60 12.00 -7.14
C ASP A 230 -6.77 10.76 -6.91
N HIS A 231 -6.20 10.57 -5.70
CA HIS A 231 -5.25 9.51 -5.40
C HIS A 231 -5.84 8.46 -4.45
N ILE A 232 -6.08 7.27 -4.98
CA ILE A 232 -6.46 6.08 -4.21
C ILE A 232 -5.28 5.11 -4.18
N PHE A 233 -5.05 4.51 -3.03
CA PHE A 233 -4.04 3.50 -2.79
C PHE A 233 -4.70 2.20 -2.35
N LEU A 234 -4.31 1.11 -2.99
CA LEU A 234 -4.72 -0.24 -2.62
C LEU A 234 -3.46 -1.05 -2.33
N TYR A 235 -3.41 -1.73 -1.19
CA TYR A 235 -2.40 -2.75 -0.94
C TYR A 235 -3.04 -4.08 -0.55
N MET A 236 -2.33 -5.18 -0.87
CA MET A 236 -2.72 -6.53 -0.47
C MET A 236 -1.46 -7.30 -0.07
N ILE A 237 -1.51 -7.98 1.08
CA ILE A 237 -0.49 -8.92 1.52
C ILE A 237 -0.99 -10.32 1.15
N ASN A 238 -0.38 -10.91 0.16
CA ASN A 238 -0.82 -12.13 -0.50
C ASN A 238 0.16 -13.28 -0.27
N GLY A 239 -0.30 -14.51 -0.59
CA GLY A 239 0.50 -15.71 -0.44
C GLY A 239 0.77 -16.10 1.02
N SER A 240 1.63 -17.08 1.22
CA SER A 240 2.05 -17.56 2.54
C SER A 240 3.50 -18.04 2.51
N GLY A 241 4.17 -18.07 3.67
CA GLY A 241 5.55 -18.49 3.80
C GLY A 241 6.47 -17.77 2.81
N GLU A 242 7.37 -18.50 2.19
CA GLU A 242 8.35 -17.97 1.21
C GLU A 242 7.69 -17.36 -0.06
N ASN A 243 6.44 -17.70 -0.34
CA ASN A 243 5.68 -17.16 -1.48
C ASN A 243 4.87 -15.92 -1.11
N ARG A 244 5.02 -15.43 0.13
CA ARG A 244 4.35 -14.20 0.58
C ARG A 244 4.90 -12.99 -0.18
N TYR A 245 4.00 -12.13 -0.64
CA TYR A 245 4.33 -10.86 -1.30
C TYR A 245 3.31 -9.79 -0.97
N THR A 246 3.73 -8.55 -0.94
CA THR A 246 2.83 -7.41 -0.86
C THR A 246 2.78 -6.73 -2.21
N THR A 247 1.59 -6.45 -2.67
CA THR A 247 1.38 -5.64 -3.86
C THR A 247 0.70 -4.34 -3.49
N PHE A 248 1.12 -3.28 -4.12
CA PHE A 248 0.64 -1.93 -3.88
C PHE A 248 0.31 -1.25 -5.20
N TRP A 249 -0.89 -0.74 -5.37
CA TRP A 249 -1.33 0.00 -6.55
C TRP A 249 -1.58 1.46 -6.21
N THR A 250 -1.06 2.34 -7.04
CA THR A 250 -1.43 3.76 -7.04
C THR A 250 -2.41 4.02 -8.17
N ILE A 251 -3.56 4.54 -7.80
CA ILE A 251 -4.63 4.92 -8.73
C ILE A 251 -4.74 6.43 -8.67
N LYS A 252 -4.57 7.08 -9.82
CA LYS A 252 -4.70 8.53 -9.95
C LYS A 252 -5.75 8.86 -10.99
N GLU A 253 -6.69 9.74 -10.63
CA GLU A 253 -7.75 10.17 -11.54
C GLU A 253 -8.50 9.01 -12.23
N GLY A 254 -8.73 7.94 -11.45
CA GLY A 254 -9.39 6.73 -11.94
C GLY A 254 -8.51 5.82 -12.80
N ARG A 255 -7.21 6.07 -12.94
CA ARG A 255 -6.28 5.22 -13.69
C ARG A 255 -5.23 4.63 -12.77
N VAL A 256 -4.89 3.36 -12.97
CA VAL A 256 -3.71 2.79 -12.31
C VAL A 256 -2.46 3.32 -12.96
N ILE A 257 -1.67 4.07 -12.22
CA ILE A 257 -0.44 4.68 -12.73
C ILE A 257 0.80 3.87 -12.35
N SER A 258 0.76 3.17 -11.20
CA SER A 258 1.87 2.32 -10.80
C SER A 258 1.44 1.12 -9.98
N GLN A 259 2.27 0.08 -10.01
CA GLN A 259 2.22 -1.07 -9.15
C GLN A 259 3.61 -1.35 -8.59
N ILE A 260 3.69 -1.55 -7.28
CA ILE A 260 4.89 -2.04 -6.61
C ILE A 260 4.60 -3.44 -6.11
N ILE A 261 5.50 -4.39 -6.38
CA ILE A 261 5.48 -5.71 -5.79
C ILE A 261 6.70 -5.84 -4.90
N TYR A 262 6.44 -6.05 -3.63
CA TYR A 262 7.45 -6.08 -2.60
C TYR A 262 7.45 -7.44 -1.89
N LYS A 263 8.59 -8.13 -1.90
CA LYS A 263 8.83 -9.28 -1.04
C LYS A 263 9.31 -8.72 0.30
N ASN A 264 8.52 -8.88 1.35
CA ASN A 264 9.00 -8.54 2.69
C ASN A 264 10.26 -9.38 2.98
N PRO A 265 11.37 -8.77 3.38
CA PRO A 265 12.43 -9.54 4.01
C PRO A 265 11.85 -10.23 5.25
N GLU A 266 12.16 -11.49 5.42
CA GLU A 266 11.86 -12.28 6.63
C GLU A 266 12.51 -11.67 7.87
#